data_4583fd10aaa0091acc3e36747e6d07d6
#
_entry.id   4583fd10aaa0091acc3e36747e6d07d6
#
_cell.length_a   1.000
_cell.length_b   1.000
_cell.length_c   1.000
_cell.angle_alpha   90.00
_cell.angle_beta   90.00
_cell.angle_gamma   90.00
#
_symmetry.space_group_name_H-M   'P 1'
#
loop_
_entity.id
_entity.type
_entity.pdbx_description
1 polymer ?
#
loop_
_entity_poly.entity_id
_entity_poly.type
_entity_poly.pdbx_seq_one_letter_code
_entity_poly.pdbx_strand_id
1 'polypeptide(L)'
;MYEIRIHSRGGQGGVTAARMMASAAVKDGKFATACPFYGAERRGAPIVSFVRIDDAPVRIYSQIRKPDMIIVLDPTVMETVDVLDGLK
;
A
#
# COMPACT_ATOMS: atom_id res chain seq x y z
N MET A 1 -0.28 -1.45 -15.26
CA MET A 1 -0.57 -0.95 -13.89
C MET A 1 0.59 -1.27 -12.96
N TYR A 2 1.04 -0.28 -12.22
CA TYR A 2 2.09 -0.45 -11.22
C TYR A 2 1.45 -0.55 -9.85
N GLU A 3 1.73 -1.60 -9.10
CA GLU A 3 1.07 -1.90 -7.83
C GLU A 3 2.09 -1.91 -6.69
N ILE A 4 1.80 -1.15 -5.64
CA ILE A 4 2.67 -1.00 -4.48
C ILE A 4 1.91 -1.42 -3.24
N ARG A 5 2.55 -2.23 -2.40
CA ARG A 5 2.02 -2.64 -1.11
C ARG A 5 2.89 -2.08 0.00
N ILE A 6 2.26 -1.34 0.93
CA ILE A 6 2.98 -0.70 2.04
C ILE A 6 2.57 -1.40 3.33
N HIS A 7 3.54 -1.96 4.04
CA HIS A 7 3.35 -2.60 5.33
C HIS A 7 3.80 -1.67 6.45
N SER A 8 2.92 -1.47 7.42
CA SER A 8 3.19 -0.60 8.56
C SER A 8 2.40 -1.08 9.78
N ARG A 9 2.53 -0.34 10.88
CA ARG A 9 1.65 -0.49 12.04
C ARG A 9 0.81 0.75 12.19
N GLY A 10 -0.31 0.64 12.89
CA GLY A 10 -1.20 1.78 13.13
C GLY A 10 -0.44 2.95 13.73
N GLY A 11 -0.70 4.15 13.22
CA GLY A 11 -0.07 5.38 13.69
C GLY A 11 1.28 5.71 13.09
N GLN A 12 1.79 4.91 12.14
CA GLN A 12 3.10 5.15 11.53
C GLN A 12 3.07 5.89 10.20
N GLY A 13 1.90 6.36 9.78
CA GLY A 13 1.80 7.13 8.56
C GLY A 13 1.79 6.32 7.27
N GLY A 14 1.58 4.99 7.34
CA GLY A 14 1.51 4.15 6.13
C GLY A 14 0.37 4.56 5.21
N VAL A 15 -0.79 4.88 5.78
CA VAL A 15 -1.94 5.36 5.01
C VAL A 15 -1.64 6.72 4.38
N THR A 16 -0.99 7.61 5.15
CA THR A 16 -0.58 8.92 4.65
C THR A 16 0.43 8.79 3.52
N ALA A 17 1.41 7.89 3.66
CA ALA A 17 2.40 7.64 2.61
C ALA A 17 1.73 7.16 1.32
N ALA A 18 0.77 6.23 1.44
CA ALA A 18 0.03 5.74 0.28
C ALA A 18 -0.71 6.87 -0.44
N ARG A 19 -1.39 7.72 0.32
CA ARG A 19 -2.11 8.88 -0.23
C ARG A 19 -1.17 9.87 -0.90
N MET A 20 -0.01 10.12 -0.31
CA MET A 20 0.98 11.02 -0.89
C MET A 20 1.52 10.48 -2.21
N MET A 21 1.77 9.18 -2.29
CA MET A 21 2.25 8.54 -3.52
C MET A 21 1.19 8.63 -4.62
N ALA A 22 -0.07 8.37 -4.29
CA ALA A 22 -1.17 8.49 -5.24
C ALA A 22 -1.33 9.94 -5.72
N SER A 23 -1.24 10.91 -4.81
CA SER A 23 -1.33 12.33 -5.12
C SER A 23 -0.20 12.77 -6.05
N ALA A 24 1.01 12.32 -5.80
CA ALA A 24 2.18 12.64 -6.63
C ALA A 24 2.00 12.07 -8.04
N ALA A 25 1.49 10.84 -8.15
CA ALA A 25 1.24 10.23 -9.46
C ALA A 25 0.20 11.00 -10.26
N VAL A 26 -0.87 11.47 -9.60
CA VAL A 26 -1.91 12.27 -10.26
C VAL A 26 -1.34 13.60 -10.75
N LYS A 27 -0.49 14.24 -9.97
CA LYS A 27 0.18 15.48 -10.38
C LYS A 27 1.10 15.27 -11.58
N ASP A 28 1.62 14.07 -11.74
CA ASP A 28 2.47 13.69 -12.87
C ASP A 28 1.67 13.23 -14.10
N GLY A 29 0.37 13.40 -14.08
CA GLY A 29 -0.49 13.06 -15.21
C GLY A 29 -0.96 11.61 -15.25
N LYS A 30 -0.75 10.85 -14.18
CA LYS A 30 -1.18 9.46 -14.05
C LYS A 30 -2.52 9.36 -13.34
N PHE A 31 -3.12 8.17 -13.40
CA PHE A 31 -4.25 7.82 -12.56
C PHE A 31 -3.74 6.96 -11.40
N ALA A 32 -4.26 7.20 -10.20
CA ALA A 32 -3.82 6.46 -9.03
C ALA A 32 -4.93 6.30 -8.00
N THR A 33 -4.86 5.22 -7.24
CA THR A 33 -5.71 5.00 -6.07
C THR A 33 -4.84 4.63 -4.88
N ALA A 34 -5.27 5.03 -3.69
CA ALA A 34 -4.68 4.60 -2.43
C ALA A 34 -5.81 4.04 -1.58
N CYS A 35 -5.65 2.81 -1.11
CA CYS A 35 -6.68 2.11 -0.35
C CYS A 35 -6.05 1.46 0.88
N PRO A 36 -6.38 1.90 2.10
CA PRO A 36 -5.91 1.24 3.30
C PRO A 36 -6.72 -0.04 3.55
N PHE A 37 -6.08 -1.02 4.14
CA PHE A 37 -6.75 -2.23 4.57
C PHE A 37 -6.45 -2.45 6.05
N TYR A 38 -7.49 -2.36 6.87
CA TYR A 38 -7.39 -2.52 8.32
C TYR A 38 -7.80 -3.95 8.67
N GLY A 39 -6.82 -4.82 8.93
CA GLY A 39 -7.11 -6.22 9.25
C GLY A 39 -7.67 -6.43 10.65
N ALA A 40 -7.28 -5.60 11.60
CA ALA A 40 -7.77 -5.61 12.97
C ALA A 40 -7.74 -4.20 13.53
N GLU A 41 -8.80 -3.80 14.22
CA GLU A 41 -8.93 -2.46 14.78
C GLU A 41 -8.17 -2.34 16.10
N ARG A 42 -6.87 -2.56 16.09
CA ARG A 42 -6.03 -2.42 17.26
C ARG A 42 -4.92 -1.42 16.98
N ARG A 43 -4.67 -0.57 17.96
CA ARG A 43 -3.51 0.30 17.94
C ARG A 43 -2.24 -0.56 17.83
N GLY A 44 -1.38 -0.25 16.88
CA GLY A 44 -0.16 -1.00 16.67
C GLY A 44 -0.33 -2.30 15.87
N ALA A 45 -1.55 -2.64 15.46
CA ALA A 45 -1.78 -3.80 14.59
C ALA A 45 -1.16 -3.57 13.20
N PRO A 46 -0.73 -4.64 12.51
CA PRO A 46 -0.24 -4.50 11.14
C PRO A 46 -1.31 -3.92 10.22
N ILE A 47 -0.93 -2.93 9.43
CA ILE A 47 -1.78 -2.29 8.44
C ILE A 47 -1.12 -2.44 7.08
N VAL A 48 -1.92 -2.78 6.08
CA VAL A 48 -1.46 -2.87 4.70
C VAL A 48 -2.17 -1.79 3.90
N SER A 49 -1.40 -0.99 3.17
CA SER A 49 -1.96 0.01 2.26
C SER A 49 -1.61 -0.36 0.84
N PHE A 50 -2.55 -0.15 -0.08
CA PHE A 50 -2.39 -0.51 -1.48
C PHE A 50 -2.39 0.76 -2.32
N VAL A 51 -1.39 0.89 -3.20
CA VAL A 51 -1.32 1.98 -4.18
C VAL A 51 -1.28 1.38 -5.57
N ARG A 52 -2.17 1.84 -6.45
CA ARG A 52 -2.18 1.46 -7.85
C ARG A 52 -2.00 2.70 -8.71
N ILE A 53 -1.11 2.63 -9.68
CA ILE A 53 -0.78 3.73 -10.58
C ILE A 53 -0.84 3.20 -12.01
N ASP A 54 -1.53 3.94 -12.90
CA ASP A 54 -1.66 3.55 -14.29
C ASP A 54 -1.82 4.78 -15.18
N ASP A 55 -1.64 4.60 -16.46
CA ASP A 55 -1.91 5.63 -17.47
C ASP A 55 -3.41 5.73 -17.82
N ALA A 56 -4.20 4.77 -17.39
CA ALA A 56 -5.65 4.72 -17.57
C ALA A 56 -6.34 4.75 -16.21
N PRO A 57 -7.64 5.12 -16.12
CA PRO A 57 -8.35 5.16 -14.85
C PRO A 57 -8.28 3.83 -14.10
N VAL A 58 -7.95 3.91 -12.81
CA VAL A 58 -7.85 2.72 -11.95
C VAL A 58 -9.20 2.50 -11.29
N ARG A 59 -9.81 1.34 -11.55
CA ARG A 59 -11.13 0.98 -11.03
C ARG A 59 -11.12 -0.29 -10.18
N ILE A 60 -9.93 -0.73 -9.78
CA ILE A 60 -9.75 -1.93 -8.96
C ILE A 60 -9.47 -1.48 -7.53
N TYR A 61 -10.26 -1.98 -6.59
CA TYR A 61 -10.14 -1.62 -5.16
C TYR A 61 -9.86 -2.83 -4.27
N SER A 62 -9.60 -3.99 -4.86
CA SER A 62 -9.27 -5.21 -4.13
C SER A 62 -7.83 -5.18 -3.62
N GLN A 63 -7.48 -6.17 -2.81
CA GLN A 63 -6.14 -6.33 -2.32
C GLN A 63 -5.14 -6.61 -3.45
N ILE A 64 -3.93 -6.10 -3.28
CA ILE A 64 -2.84 -6.38 -4.20
C ILE A 64 -2.16 -7.67 -3.74
N ARG A 65 -2.22 -8.70 -4.57
CA ARG A 65 -1.62 -10.01 -4.26
C ARG A 65 -0.23 -10.18 -4.85
N LYS A 66 0.05 -9.48 -5.96
CA LYS A 66 1.33 -9.57 -6.66
C LYS A 66 1.88 -8.16 -6.89
N PRO A 67 2.41 -7.51 -5.85
CA PRO A 67 2.90 -6.14 -5.98
C PRO A 67 4.17 -6.07 -6.80
N ASP A 68 4.36 -4.93 -7.46
CA ASP A 68 5.60 -4.60 -8.15
C ASP A 68 6.65 -4.06 -7.18
N MET A 69 6.19 -3.46 -6.09
CA MET A 69 7.06 -2.91 -5.05
C MET A 69 6.44 -3.13 -3.67
N ILE A 70 7.29 -3.39 -2.70
CA ILE A 70 6.89 -3.52 -1.30
C ILE A 70 7.69 -2.50 -0.48
N ILE A 71 6.97 -1.74 0.34
CA ILE A 71 7.57 -0.79 1.29
C ILE A 71 7.21 -1.25 2.69
N VAL A 72 8.20 -1.36 3.56
CA VAL A 72 8.02 -1.75 4.96
C VAL A 72 8.46 -0.59 5.83
N LEU A 73 7.52 0.03 6.54
CA LEU A 73 7.81 1.16 7.42
C LEU A 73 8.22 0.71 8.82
N ASP A 74 7.80 -0.49 9.22
CA ASP A 74 8.17 -1.06 10.52
C ASP A 74 8.69 -2.48 10.32
N PRO A 75 9.99 -2.71 10.56
CA PRO A 75 10.58 -4.04 10.36
C PRO A 75 9.96 -5.14 11.24
N THR A 76 9.35 -4.77 12.37
CA THR A 76 8.73 -5.78 13.24
C THR A 76 7.52 -6.44 12.62
N VAL A 77 6.90 -5.83 11.61
CA VAL A 77 5.80 -6.45 10.86
C VAL A 77 6.28 -7.72 10.16
N MET A 78 7.54 -7.76 9.76
CA MET A 78 8.13 -8.93 9.08
C MET A 78 8.16 -10.18 9.95
N GLU A 79 8.06 -10.03 11.26
CA GLU A 79 8.06 -11.15 12.19
C GLU A 79 6.73 -11.91 12.21
N THR A 80 5.64 -11.24 11.82
CA THR A 80 4.29 -11.81 11.87
C THR A 80 3.64 -11.92 10.51
N VAL A 81 4.15 -11.22 9.50
CA VAL A 81 3.58 -11.16 8.16
C VAL A 81 4.68 -11.44 7.15
N ASP A 82 4.39 -12.31 6.18
CA ASP A 82 5.27 -12.51 5.04
C ASP A 82 5.10 -11.35 4.06
N VAL A 83 5.87 -10.28 4.27
CA VAL A 83 5.73 -9.04 3.48
C VAL A 83 6.15 -9.22 2.03
N LEU A 84 6.95 -10.25 1.73
CA LEU A 84 7.40 -10.50 0.35
C LEU A 84 6.46 -11.39 -0.44
N ASP A 85 5.39 -11.87 0.18
CA ASP A 85 4.44 -12.77 -0.47
C ASP A 85 3.87 -12.13 -1.75
N GLY A 86 4.00 -12.82 -2.85
CA GLY A 86 3.50 -12.39 -4.14
C GLY A 86 4.35 -11.36 -4.87
N LEU A 87 5.46 -10.89 -4.30
CA LEU A 87 6.34 -9.92 -4.97
C LEU A 87 6.80 -10.45 -6.33
N LYS A 88 6.65 -9.62 -7.34
CA LYS A 88 7.07 -9.95 -8.70
C LYS A 88 8.58 -9.92 -8.88
#